data_a29978263a88a1e3f8239c22818b5335
#
_entry.id   a29978263a88a1e3f8239c22818b5335
#
_cell.length_a   1.000
_cell.length_b   1.000
_cell.length_c   1.000
_cell.angle_alpha   90.00
_cell.angle_beta   90.00
_cell.angle_gamma   90.00
#
_symmetry.space_group_name_H-M   'P 1'
#
loop_
_entity.id
_entity.type
_entity.pdbx_description
1 polymer ?
#
loop_
_entity_poly.entity_id
_entity_poly.type
_entity_poly.pdbx_seq_one_letter_code
_entity_poly.pdbx_strand_id
1 'polypeptide(L)'
;MFLVRTLKINEVPDGELFEIHDVIPHDRAPGYFRKLKEAFDCISRNRGDIFEDGYYNYAVIERIGQGLYPQVQEIQWFYYDRIDRSILTVERPHVLGDRRYAPNDILGTYIG
;
A
#
# COMPACT_ATOMS: atom_id res chain seq x y z
N MET A 1 -12.88 -1.25 -9.73
CA MET A 1 -11.96 -2.29 -9.26
C MET A 1 -11.10 -1.73 -8.15
N PHE A 2 -10.81 -2.53 -7.16
CA PHE A 2 -10.02 -2.14 -6.00
C PHE A 2 -8.75 -2.98 -5.95
N LEU A 3 -7.62 -2.32 -6.07
CA LEU A 3 -6.31 -2.94 -6.00
C LEU A 3 -5.81 -2.88 -4.56
N VAL A 4 -5.33 -4.00 -4.07
CA VAL A 4 -4.62 -4.06 -2.79
C VAL A 4 -3.13 -4.01 -3.10
N ARG A 5 -2.46 -3.04 -2.50
CA ARG A 5 -1.02 -2.87 -2.67
C ARG A 5 -0.37 -2.89 -1.29
N THR A 6 0.69 -3.67 -1.17
CA THR A 6 1.50 -3.69 0.05
C THR A 6 2.83 -3.02 -0.20
N LEU A 7 3.32 -2.27 0.78
CA LEU A 7 4.51 -1.45 0.64
C LEU A 7 5.43 -1.64 1.84
N LYS A 8 6.72 -1.63 1.56
CA LYS A 8 7.72 -1.47 2.60
C LYS A 8 8.23 -0.05 2.53
N ILE A 9 7.90 0.73 3.55
CA ILE A 9 8.31 2.13 3.65
C ILE A 9 9.29 2.23 4.81
N ASN A 10 10.49 2.72 4.51
CA ASN A 10 11.48 3.00 5.54
C ASN A 10 11.13 4.35 6.16
N GLU A 11 10.85 4.35 7.46
CA GLU A 11 10.60 5.58 8.19
C GLU A 11 11.91 6.24 8.54
N VAL A 12 11.93 7.57 8.40
CA VAL A 12 13.08 8.38 8.78
C VAL A 12 12.80 8.96 10.16
N PRO A 13 13.71 8.81 11.13
CA PRO A 13 13.53 9.42 12.43
C PRO A 13 13.33 10.93 12.36
N ASP A 14 12.54 11.47 13.28
CA ASP A 14 12.27 12.90 13.33
C ASP A 14 13.58 13.69 13.46
N GLY A 15 13.70 14.74 12.65
CA GLY A 15 14.86 15.61 12.66
C GLY A 15 16.06 15.15 11.85
N GLU A 16 16.01 13.97 11.26
CA GLU A 16 17.04 13.51 10.36
C GLU A 16 16.75 13.92 8.92
N LEU A 17 17.83 14.25 8.18
CA LEU A 17 17.73 14.43 6.74
C LEU A 17 17.69 13.07 6.09
N PHE A 18 16.85 12.93 5.08
CA PHE A 18 16.77 11.71 4.31
C PHE A 18 16.93 12.01 2.82
N GLU A 19 17.46 11.06 2.10
CA GLU A 19 17.50 11.11 0.66
C GLU A 19 16.28 10.44 0.07
N ILE A 20 15.95 10.82 -1.16
CA ILE A 20 14.71 10.35 -1.80
C ILE A 20 14.65 8.83 -1.93
N HIS A 21 15.78 8.18 -2.12
CA HIS A 21 15.84 6.73 -2.24
C HIS A 21 15.54 6.01 -0.92
N ASP A 22 15.68 6.70 0.22
CA ASP A 22 15.37 6.13 1.53
C ASP A 22 13.87 5.98 1.74
N VAL A 23 13.07 6.73 1.00
CA VAL A 23 11.60 6.72 1.10
C VAL A 23 10.93 6.08 -0.09
N ILE A 24 11.68 5.61 -1.08
CA ILE A 24 11.10 4.87 -2.19
C ILE A 24 10.60 3.52 -1.66
N PRO A 25 9.30 3.27 -1.72
CA PRO A 25 8.78 2.01 -1.20
C PRO A 25 9.10 0.86 -2.14
N HIS A 26 9.43 -0.27 -1.55
CA HIS A 26 9.24 -1.53 -2.25
C HIS A 26 7.77 -1.87 -2.19
N ASP A 27 7.16 -2.17 -3.31
CA ASP A 27 5.74 -2.44 -3.35
C ASP A 27 5.41 -3.66 -4.18
N ARG A 28 4.27 -4.23 -3.86
CA ARG A 28 3.69 -5.37 -4.57
C ARG A 28 2.18 -5.24 -4.55
N ALA A 29 1.52 -5.73 -5.58
CA ALA A 29 0.07 -5.81 -5.61
C ALA A 29 -0.36 -7.27 -5.50
N PRO A 30 -0.65 -7.75 -4.28
CA PRO A 30 -1.04 -9.15 -4.10
C PRO A 30 -2.40 -9.49 -4.73
N GLY A 31 -3.24 -8.52 -5.02
CA GLY A 31 -4.50 -8.85 -5.65
C GLY A 31 -5.38 -7.65 -5.92
N TYR A 32 -6.51 -7.94 -6.54
CA TYR A 32 -7.54 -6.94 -6.80
C TYR A 32 -8.92 -7.54 -6.57
N PHE A 33 -9.87 -6.67 -6.28
CA PHE A 33 -11.23 -7.08 -5.94
C PHE A 33 -12.24 -6.18 -6.61
N ARG A 34 -13.42 -6.73 -6.90
CA ARG A 34 -14.53 -5.95 -7.44
C ARG A 34 -15.25 -5.14 -6.38
N LYS A 35 -15.24 -5.62 -5.14
CA LYS A 35 -15.93 -4.99 -4.02
C LYS A 35 -14.94 -4.48 -2.99
N LEU A 36 -15.19 -3.25 -2.53
CA LEU A 36 -14.37 -2.62 -1.50
C LEU A 36 -14.30 -3.47 -0.22
N LYS A 37 -15.43 -4.05 0.17
CA LYS A 37 -15.52 -4.89 1.36
C LYS A 37 -14.55 -6.08 1.29
N GLU A 38 -14.41 -6.68 0.13
CA GLU A 38 -13.50 -7.81 -0.05
C GLU A 38 -12.04 -7.38 0.09
N ALA A 39 -11.70 -6.21 -0.43
CA ALA A 39 -10.35 -5.65 -0.29
C ALA A 39 -10.05 -5.35 1.18
N PHE A 40 -10.99 -4.73 1.90
CA PHE A 40 -10.86 -4.49 3.33
C PHE A 40 -10.65 -5.79 4.11
N ASP A 41 -11.47 -6.80 3.83
CA ASP A 41 -11.36 -8.09 4.49
C ASP A 41 -10.01 -8.76 4.25
N CYS A 42 -9.52 -8.68 3.03
CA CYS A 42 -8.21 -9.22 2.66
C CYS A 42 -7.10 -8.61 3.52
N ILE A 43 -7.09 -7.30 3.65
CA ILE A 43 -6.05 -6.61 4.43
C ILE A 43 -6.25 -6.83 5.92
N SER A 44 -7.47 -6.63 6.42
CA SER A 44 -7.75 -6.72 7.86
C SER A 44 -7.44 -8.08 8.45
N ARG A 45 -7.56 -9.12 7.64
CA ARG A 45 -7.26 -10.50 8.05
C ARG A 45 -5.89 -10.98 7.61
N ASN A 46 -5.09 -10.10 7.00
CA ASN A 46 -3.79 -10.47 6.46
C ASN A 46 -3.87 -11.78 5.65
N ARG A 47 -4.86 -11.87 4.78
CA ARG A 47 -5.09 -13.08 4.00
C ARG A 47 -3.88 -13.40 3.13
N GLY A 48 -3.51 -14.67 3.12
CA GLY A 48 -2.35 -15.11 2.35
C GLY A 48 -1.04 -14.50 2.85
N ASP A 49 -1.03 -13.99 4.09
CA ASP A 49 0.13 -13.31 4.67
C ASP A 49 0.68 -12.23 3.72
N ILE A 50 -0.19 -11.34 3.27
CA ILE A 50 0.18 -10.29 2.32
C ILE A 50 1.24 -9.34 2.88
N PHE A 51 1.31 -9.19 4.20
CA PHE A 51 2.36 -8.38 4.85
C PHE A 51 3.68 -9.13 5.02
N GLU A 52 3.74 -10.40 4.65
CA GLU A 52 4.94 -11.24 4.72
C GLU A 52 5.64 -11.15 6.09
N ASP A 53 4.88 -11.44 7.14
CA ASP A 53 5.34 -11.42 8.53
C ASP A 53 5.98 -10.07 8.92
N GLY A 54 5.48 -8.99 8.36
CA GLY A 54 5.95 -7.64 8.65
C GLY A 54 7.02 -7.12 7.72
N TYR A 55 7.41 -7.86 6.70
CA TYR A 55 8.29 -7.31 5.67
C TYR A 55 7.67 -6.07 5.03
N TYR A 56 6.38 -6.17 4.66
CA TYR A 56 5.60 -5.00 4.26
C TYR A 56 4.93 -4.43 5.50
N ASN A 57 5.15 -3.16 5.76
CA ASN A 57 4.58 -2.49 6.93
C ASN A 57 3.35 -1.64 6.62
N TYR A 58 3.09 -1.39 5.35
CA TYR A 58 1.91 -0.63 4.93
C TYR A 58 1.15 -1.36 3.83
N ALA A 59 -0.14 -1.08 3.77
CA ALA A 59 -0.98 -1.47 2.66
C ALA A 59 -1.92 -0.33 2.31
N VAL A 60 -2.36 -0.28 1.07
CA VAL A 60 -3.33 0.69 0.60
C VAL A 60 -4.31 0.03 -0.34
N ILE A 61 -5.57 0.44 -0.23
CA ILE A 61 -6.58 0.09 -1.21
C ILE A 61 -6.68 1.25 -2.19
N GLU A 62 -6.51 0.95 -3.46
CA GLU A 62 -6.61 1.92 -4.54
C GLU A 62 -7.80 1.56 -5.43
N ARG A 63 -8.66 2.53 -5.66
CA ARG A 63 -9.72 2.39 -6.66
C ARG A 63 -9.17 2.78 -8.02
N ILE A 64 -9.35 1.88 -8.99
CA ILE A 64 -8.89 2.10 -10.36
C ILE A 64 -10.10 2.25 -11.26
N GLY A 65 -10.18 3.37 -11.99
CA GLY A 65 -11.23 3.59 -12.97
C GLY A 65 -11.00 2.76 -14.22
N GLN A 66 -12.07 2.58 -14.99
CA GLN A 66 -12.00 1.88 -16.28
C GLN A 66 -11.55 2.84 -17.39
N GLY A 67 -11.01 2.27 -18.46
CA GLY A 67 -10.71 2.99 -19.68
C GLY A 67 -9.23 3.27 -19.88
N LEU A 68 -8.95 4.13 -20.85
CA LEU A 68 -7.59 4.58 -21.13
C LEU A 68 -7.18 5.59 -20.07
N TYR A 69 -5.92 5.53 -19.66
CA TYR A 69 -5.37 6.38 -18.62
C TYR A 69 -6.22 6.32 -17.34
N PRO A 70 -6.35 5.14 -16.74
CA PRO A 70 -7.20 4.98 -15.57
C PRO A 70 -6.73 5.87 -14.42
N GLN A 71 -7.69 6.53 -13.80
CA GLN A 71 -7.41 7.33 -12.60
C GLN A 71 -7.33 6.41 -11.39
N VAL A 72 -6.43 6.73 -10.48
CA VAL A 72 -6.22 5.98 -9.25
C VAL A 72 -6.59 6.87 -8.08
N GLN A 73 -7.43 6.32 -7.20
CA GLN A 73 -7.83 6.99 -5.97
C GLN A 73 -7.46 6.12 -4.79
N GLU A 74 -6.68 6.65 -3.87
CA GLU A 74 -6.39 5.98 -2.61
C GLU A 74 -7.63 6.02 -1.73
N ILE A 75 -8.06 4.87 -1.25
CA ILE A 75 -9.28 4.76 -0.44
C ILE A 75 -8.92 4.70 1.04
N GLN A 76 -8.00 3.83 1.42
CA GLN A 76 -7.63 3.65 2.82
C GLN A 76 -6.23 3.09 2.92
N TRP A 77 -5.45 3.65 3.83
CA TRP A 77 -4.14 3.14 4.22
C TRP A 77 -4.25 2.29 5.47
N PHE A 78 -3.33 1.32 5.58
CA PHE A 78 -3.23 0.40 6.71
C PHE A 78 -1.78 0.28 7.13
N TYR A 79 -1.58 0.09 8.42
CA TYR A 79 -0.26 -0.17 9.00
C TYR A 79 -0.27 -1.50 9.73
N TYR A 80 0.73 -2.31 9.49
CA TYR A 80 0.93 -3.58 10.17
C TYR A 80 1.90 -3.38 11.33
N ASP A 81 1.37 -3.50 12.54
CA ASP A 81 2.19 -3.47 13.76
C ASP A 81 2.73 -4.87 14.00
N ARG A 82 4.01 -5.03 13.73
CA ARG A 82 4.68 -6.32 13.83
C ARG A 82 4.75 -6.82 15.28
N ILE A 83 4.84 -5.93 16.25
CA ILE A 83 4.96 -6.29 17.65
C ILE A 83 3.66 -6.88 18.17
N ASP A 84 2.56 -6.17 17.95
CA ASP A 84 1.24 -6.60 18.37
C ASP A 84 0.55 -7.52 17.37
N ARG A 85 1.10 -7.63 16.17
CA ARG A 85 0.49 -8.35 15.06
C ARG A 85 -0.90 -7.84 14.73
N SER A 86 -1.10 -6.55 14.89
CA SER A 86 -2.37 -5.88 14.62
C SER A 86 -2.28 -5.05 13.35
N ILE A 87 -3.42 -4.87 12.70
CA ILE A 87 -3.53 -4.08 11.50
C ILE A 87 -4.40 -2.88 11.80
N LEU A 88 -3.83 -1.70 11.64
CA LEU A 88 -4.48 -0.44 11.96
C LEU A 88 -4.82 0.31 10.70
N THR A 89 -5.98 0.97 10.68
CA THR A 89 -6.25 1.96 9.65
C THR A 89 -5.51 3.24 10.00
N VAL A 90 -4.83 3.79 9.02
CA VAL A 90 -3.99 4.98 9.22
C VAL A 90 -4.19 5.96 8.08
N GLU A 91 -3.67 7.15 8.25
CA GLU A 91 -3.59 8.13 7.17
C GLU A 91 -2.41 7.77 6.26
N ARG A 92 -2.41 8.37 5.07
CA ARG A 92 -1.28 8.24 4.14
C ARG A 92 0.00 8.64 4.86
N PRO A 93 1.07 7.81 4.78
CA PRO A 93 2.34 8.12 5.43
C PRO A 93 2.91 9.47 4.95
N HIS A 94 3.30 10.31 5.90
CA HIS A 94 3.82 11.64 5.59
C HIS A 94 5.10 11.63 4.76
N VAL A 95 5.91 10.58 4.92
CA VAL A 95 7.16 10.44 4.16
C VAL A 95 6.95 10.37 2.65
N LEU A 96 5.75 9.98 2.22
CA LEU A 96 5.40 9.96 0.81
C LEU A 96 5.08 11.35 0.27
N GLY A 97 4.68 12.29 1.13
CA GLY A 97 4.26 13.62 0.72
C GLY A 97 3.20 13.55 -0.36
N ASP A 98 3.32 14.41 -1.38
CA ASP A 98 2.45 14.37 -2.57
C ASP A 98 2.90 13.33 -3.58
N ARG A 99 3.95 12.62 -3.28
CA ARG A 99 4.55 11.67 -4.18
C ARG A 99 3.70 10.43 -4.28
N ARG A 100 3.34 10.11 -5.50
CA ARG A 100 2.78 8.80 -5.81
C ARG A 100 3.90 7.91 -6.30
N TYR A 101 3.97 6.67 -5.82
CA TYR A 101 4.67 5.67 -6.58
C TYR A 101 4.01 5.63 -7.94
N ALA A 102 4.80 5.50 -8.99
CA ALA A 102 4.37 5.81 -10.34
C ALA A 102 3.06 5.10 -10.72
N PRO A 103 2.04 5.84 -11.16
CA PRO A 103 0.78 5.22 -11.58
C PRO A 103 0.95 4.25 -12.74
N ASN A 104 1.99 4.42 -13.52
CA ASN A 104 2.34 3.51 -14.61
C ASN A 104 2.60 2.09 -14.11
N ASP A 105 2.98 1.96 -12.87
CA ASP A 105 3.22 0.68 -12.24
C ASP A 105 1.96 -0.15 -12.09
N ILE A 106 0.79 0.48 -12.20
CA ILE A 106 -0.47 -0.26 -12.12
C ILE A 106 -0.57 -1.27 -13.26
N LEU A 107 -0.22 -0.86 -14.47
CA LEU A 107 -0.27 -1.73 -15.64
C LEU A 107 0.93 -2.67 -15.73
N GLY A 108 2.07 -2.27 -15.16
CA GLY A 108 3.25 -3.09 -15.08
C GLY A 108 3.44 -3.81 -13.76
N THR A 109 2.50 -3.67 -12.83
CA THR A 109 2.60 -4.22 -11.49
C THR A 109 2.36 -5.72 -11.51
N TYR A 110 3.18 -6.44 -10.79
CA TYR A 110 2.96 -7.86 -10.56
C TYR A 110 1.79 -8.06 -9.63
N ILE A 111 0.80 -8.76 -10.11
CA ILE A 111 -0.32 -9.22 -9.31
C ILE A 111 -0.02 -10.65 -8.91
N GLY A 112 0.23 -10.86 -7.66
CA GLY A 112 0.51 -12.22 -7.22
C GLY A 112 1.43 -12.32 -6.03
#